data_0f8cdae8395db1be71e04d023ea55fbb
#
_entry.id   0f8cdae8395db1be71e04d023ea55fbb
#
_cell.length_a   1.000
_cell.length_b   1.000
_cell.length_c   1.000
_cell.angle_alpha   90.00
_cell.angle_beta   90.00
_cell.angle_gamma   90.00
#
_symmetry.space_group_name_H-M   'P 1'
#
loop_
_entity.id
_entity.type
_entity.pdbx_description
1 polymer ?
#
loop_
_entity_poly.entity_id
_entity_poly.type
_entity_poly.pdbx_seq_one_letter_code
_entity_poly.pdbx_strand_id
1 'polypeptide(L)'
;MSATLPPIVKLAERLMLEVEQAVRAFPRYHKYSLGQELRQQCRDVVRLCYRAWRARDQQHTLLPALVEGIDDIKLSLQLGSQLRAFRSFAQFEALLRVALDLGRQAGGWRRQVLSHLKGQNPEPVPARERAHTLSTRSASPHGANA
;
A
#
# COMPACT_ATOMS: atom_id res chain seq x y z
N MET A 1 22.33 4.96 17.14
CA MET A 1 21.68 4.65 16.95
C MET A 1 21.12 3.86 16.93
N SER A 2 21.17 3.57 17.06
CA SER A 2 20.83 2.61 16.94
C SER A 2 19.56 2.18 17.03
N ALA A 3 18.62 2.89 16.89
CA ALA A 3 17.29 2.40 16.89
C ALA A 3 17.11 1.46 15.72
N THR A 4 16.54 0.31 16.02
CA THR A 4 16.26 -0.66 14.98
C THR A 4 15.06 -0.17 14.18
N LEU A 5 15.19 -0.17 12.87
CA LEU A 5 14.07 0.19 12.00
C LEU A 5 12.97 -0.84 12.08
N PRO A 6 11.71 -0.42 12.02
CA PRO A 6 10.60 -1.37 11.97
C PRO A 6 10.70 -2.27 10.75
N PRO A 7 10.21 -3.51 10.85
CA PRO A 7 10.28 -4.43 9.71
C PRO A 7 9.66 -3.86 8.43
N ILE A 8 8.59 -3.08 8.54
CA ILE A 8 7.96 -2.53 7.35
C ILE A 8 8.87 -1.55 6.63
N VAL A 9 9.65 -0.75 7.37
CA VAL A 9 10.57 0.18 6.76
C VAL A 9 11.68 -0.58 6.04
N LYS A 10 12.20 -1.63 6.68
CA LYS A 10 13.23 -2.46 6.05
C LYS A 10 12.70 -3.13 4.78
N LEU A 11 11.46 -3.56 4.80
CA LEU A 11 10.86 -4.20 3.64
C LEU A 11 10.68 -3.20 2.49
N ALA A 12 10.28 -1.98 2.82
CA ALA A 12 10.16 -0.93 1.81
C ALA A 12 11.52 -0.61 1.18
N GLU A 13 12.56 -0.55 2.00
CA GLU A 13 13.91 -0.32 1.49
C GLU A 13 14.37 -1.47 0.62
N ARG A 14 14.06 -2.69 1.02
CA ARG A 14 14.40 -3.85 0.22
C ARG A 14 13.74 -3.79 -1.15
N LEU A 15 12.45 -3.44 -1.19
CA LEU A 15 11.75 -3.31 -2.46
C LEU A 15 12.41 -2.26 -3.35
N MET A 16 12.75 -1.12 -2.75
CA MET A 16 13.40 -0.04 -3.50
C MET A 16 14.71 -0.51 -4.11
N LEU A 17 15.52 -1.23 -3.35
CA LEU A 17 16.82 -1.69 -3.84
C LEU A 17 16.66 -2.74 -4.92
N GLU A 18 15.70 -3.65 -4.76
CA GLU A 18 15.48 -4.68 -5.75
C GLU A 18 14.90 -4.10 -7.04
N VAL A 19 14.06 -3.08 -6.93
CA VAL A 19 13.56 -2.38 -8.12
C VAL A 19 14.70 -1.68 -8.84
N GLU A 20 15.61 -1.04 -8.09
CA GLU A 20 16.77 -0.39 -8.71
C GLU A 20 17.56 -1.37 -9.57
N GLN A 21 17.79 -2.57 -9.02
CA GLN A 21 18.54 -3.57 -9.77
C GLN A 21 17.78 -4.05 -11.00
N ALA A 22 16.47 -4.24 -10.86
CA ALA A 22 15.66 -4.70 -11.98
C ALA A 22 15.64 -3.66 -13.11
N VAL A 23 15.48 -2.39 -12.74
CA VAL A 23 15.38 -1.31 -13.73
C VAL A 23 16.67 -1.15 -14.51
N ARG A 24 17.81 -1.43 -13.89
CA ARG A 24 19.07 -1.38 -14.61
C ARG A 24 19.07 -2.29 -15.83
N ALA A 25 18.39 -3.40 -15.75
CA ALA A 25 18.32 -4.37 -16.83
C ALA A 25 17.16 -4.16 -17.78
N PHE A 26 16.34 -3.14 -17.55
CA PHE A 26 15.23 -2.83 -18.46
C PHE A 26 15.75 -2.48 -19.84
N PRO A 27 15.01 -2.84 -20.90
CA PRO A 27 15.33 -2.30 -22.22
C PRO A 27 15.35 -0.76 -22.15
N ARG A 28 16.22 -0.18 -22.93
CA ARG A 28 16.42 1.25 -22.90
C ARG A 28 15.10 2.02 -23.06
N TYR A 29 14.23 1.50 -23.92
CA TYR A 29 12.95 2.15 -24.18
C TYR A 29 12.13 2.33 -22.90
N HIS A 30 12.17 1.34 -22.01
CA HIS A 30 11.37 1.38 -20.79
C HIS A 30 12.14 1.91 -19.58
N LYS A 31 13.45 1.97 -19.69
CA LYS A 31 14.29 2.31 -18.55
C LYS A 31 14.04 3.72 -18.04
N TYR A 32 13.88 4.65 -18.96
CA TYR A 32 13.72 6.07 -18.63
C TYR A 32 12.27 6.52 -18.61
N SER A 33 11.33 5.61 -18.75
CA SER A 33 9.91 5.89 -18.63
C SER A 33 9.36 5.11 -17.44
N LEU A 34 8.85 3.93 -17.66
CA LEU A 34 8.30 3.11 -16.58
C LEU A 34 9.33 2.83 -15.49
N GLY A 35 10.58 2.57 -15.88
CA GLY A 35 11.61 2.32 -14.91
C GLY A 35 11.84 3.49 -13.98
N GLN A 36 11.86 4.69 -14.54
CA GLN A 36 12.03 5.88 -13.73
C GLN A 36 10.86 6.09 -12.79
N GLU A 37 9.66 5.84 -13.28
CA GLU A 37 8.46 5.95 -12.46
C GLU A 37 8.47 4.96 -11.30
N LEU A 38 8.83 3.71 -11.57
CA LEU A 38 8.95 2.69 -10.52
C LEU A 38 9.94 3.11 -9.44
N ARG A 39 11.08 3.60 -9.87
CA ARG A 39 12.11 4.04 -8.93
C ARG A 39 11.60 5.16 -8.04
N GLN A 40 10.88 6.10 -8.62
CA GLN A 40 10.35 7.23 -7.87
C GLN A 40 9.26 6.78 -6.89
N GLN A 41 8.38 5.89 -7.34
CA GLN A 41 7.31 5.37 -6.49
C GLN A 41 7.90 4.65 -5.28
N CYS A 42 8.94 3.87 -5.48
CA CYS A 42 9.57 3.17 -4.37
C CYS A 42 10.21 4.14 -3.38
N ARG A 43 10.87 5.19 -3.86
CA ARG A 43 11.44 6.19 -2.98
C ARG A 43 10.38 6.89 -2.16
N ASP A 44 9.26 7.21 -2.80
CA ASP A 44 8.15 7.88 -2.12
C ASP A 44 7.58 7.00 -1.01
N VAL A 45 7.45 5.70 -1.29
CA VAL A 45 6.93 4.76 -0.29
C VAL A 45 7.89 4.65 0.88
N VAL A 46 9.20 4.59 0.63
CA VAL A 46 10.17 4.55 1.72
C VAL A 46 10.04 5.80 2.59
N ARG A 47 9.91 6.96 1.96
CA ARG A 47 9.76 8.21 2.71
C ARG A 47 8.49 8.21 3.56
N LEU A 48 7.40 7.73 2.99
CA LEU A 48 6.13 7.67 3.73
C LEU A 48 6.22 6.73 4.92
N CYS A 49 6.88 5.58 4.74
CA CYS A 49 7.09 4.66 5.85
C CYS A 49 7.86 5.33 6.98
N TYR A 50 8.94 6.01 6.63
CA TYR A 50 9.75 6.70 7.62
C TYR A 50 8.96 7.76 8.35
N ARG A 51 8.22 8.57 7.61
CA ARG A 51 7.45 9.64 8.22
C ARG A 51 6.37 9.08 9.14
N ALA A 52 5.67 8.06 8.69
CA ALA A 52 4.62 7.45 9.49
C ALA A 52 5.18 6.86 10.77
N TRP A 53 6.37 6.29 10.69
CA TRP A 53 7.00 5.71 11.87
C TRP A 53 7.40 6.79 12.87
N ARG A 54 7.89 7.92 12.40
CA ARG A 54 8.40 8.97 13.28
C ARG A 54 7.34 9.95 13.75
N ALA A 55 6.34 10.22 12.94
CA ALA A 55 5.34 11.24 13.24
C ALA A 55 4.01 10.58 13.60
N ARG A 56 3.91 10.13 14.85
CA ARG A 56 2.73 9.37 15.29
C ARG A 56 1.43 10.15 15.11
N ASP A 57 1.48 11.46 15.34
CA ASP A 57 0.30 12.29 15.23
C ASP A 57 -0.20 12.44 13.80
N GLN A 58 0.61 12.07 12.81
CA GLN A 58 0.24 12.19 11.41
C GLN A 58 -0.05 10.85 10.75
N GLN A 59 -0.04 9.77 11.51
CA GLN A 59 -0.24 8.44 10.93
C GLN A 59 -1.58 8.31 10.24
N HIS A 60 -2.62 8.94 10.76
CA HIS A 60 -3.94 8.84 10.15
C HIS A 60 -3.98 9.43 8.74
N THR A 61 -3.08 10.33 8.41
CA THR A 61 -2.96 10.89 7.07
C THR A 61 -1.92 10.15 6.24
N LEU A 62 -0.81 9.79 6.85
CA LEU A 62 0.30 9.20 6.12
C LEU A 62 0.05 7.76 5.72
N LEU A 63 -0.65 6.99 6.57
CA LEU A 63 -0.84 5.57 6.26
C LEU A 63 -1.74 5.32 5.08
N PRO A 64 -2.85 6.05 4.89
CA PRO A 64 -3.60 5.91 3.64
C PRO A 64 -2.76 6.24 2.40
N ALA A 65 -1.93 7.27 2.48
CA ALA A 65 -1.05 7.63 1.38
C ALA A 65 -0.03 6.52 1.11
N LEU A 66 0.48 5.91 2.16
CA LEU A 66 1.42 4.79 2.03
C LEU A 66 0.76 3.61 1.32
N VAL A 67 -0.44 3.24 1.74
CA VAL A 67 -1.16 2.13 1.11
C VAL A 67 -1.38 2.42 -0.37
N GLU A 68 -1.80 3.63 -0.68
CA GLU A 68 -2.01 4.02 -2.08
C GLU A 68 -0.73 3.97 -2.88
N GLY A 69 0.37 4.44 -2.30
CA GLY A 69 1.67 4.39 -2.98
C GLY A 69 2.12 2.97 -3.28
N ILE A 70 1.85 2.04 -2.37
CA ILE A 70 2.18 0.64 -2.60
C ILE A 70 1.31 0.07 -3.72
N ASP A 71 0.04 0.42 -3.75
CA ASP A 71 -0.84 -0.01 -4.84
C ASP A 71 -0.34 0.49 -6.19
N ASP A 72 0.15 1.72 -6.24
CA ASP A 72 0.73 2.27 -7.46
C ASP A 72 1.94 1.46 -7.91
N ILE A 73 2.79 1.06 -6.97
CA ILE A 73 3.94 0.23 -7.30
C ILE A 73 3.48 -1.10 -7.89
N LYS A 74 2.49 -1.73 -7.28
CA LYS A 74 1.98 -3.01 -7.78
C LYS A 74 1.46 -2.87 -9.19
N LEU A 75 0.75 -1.78 -9.47
CA LEU A 75 0.26 -1.53 -10.81
C LEU A 75 1.41 -1.35 -11.80
N SER A 76 2.41 -0.56 -11.43
CA SER A 76 3.56 -0.35 -12.31
C SER A 76 4.33 -1.63 -12.57
N LEU A 77 4.45 -2.50 -11.57
CA LEU A 77 5.09 -3.79 -11.76
C LEU A 77 4.32 -4.62 -12.78
N GLN A 78 2.99 -4.64 -12.67
CA GLN A 78 2.18 -5.40 -13.61
C GLN A 78 2.27 -4.85 -15.02
N LEU A 79 2.29 -3.52 -15.15
CA LEU A 79 2.48 -2.92 -16.47
C LEU A 79 3.83 -3.28 -17.04
N GLY A 80 4.86 -3.29 -16.21
CA GLY A 80 6.19 -3.70 -16.65
C GLY A 80 6.23 -5.13 -17.14
N SER A 81 5.47 -6.00 -16.48
CA SER A 81 5.39 -7.39 -16.92
C SER A 81 4.71 -7.48 -18.30
N GLN A 82 3.62 -6.75 -18.47
CA GLN A 82 2.91 -6.74 -19.75
C GLN A 82 3.77 -6.17 -20.88
N LEU A 83 4.58 -5.18 -20.57
CA LEU A 83 5.49 -4.57 -21.54
C LEU A 83 6.76 -5.38 -21.76
N ARG A 84 6.91 -6.47 -21.00
CA ARG A 84 8.10 -7.32 -21.05
C ARG A 84 9.36 -6.55 -20.73
N ALA A 85 9.26 -5.64 -19.77
CA ALA A 85 10.40 -4.83 -19.36
C ALA A 85 11.35 -5.60 -18.45
N PHE A 86 10.84 -6.57 -17.68
CA PHE A 86 11.65 -7.32 -16.74
C PHE A 86 12.48 -8.39 -17.46
N ARG A 87 13.64 -8.69 -16.88
CA ARG A 87 14.55 -9.69 -17.43
C ARG A 87 13.88 -11.06 -17.55
N SER A 88 13.00 -11.39 -16.61
CA SER A 88 12.32 -12.68 -16.61
C SER A 88 11.03 -12.53 -15.82
N PHE A 89 10.12 -13.49 -16.03
CA PHE A 89 8.90 -13.52 -15.24
C PHE A 89 9.21 -13.76 -13.76
N ALA A 90 10.25 -14.55 -13.48
CA ALA A 90 10.64 -14.82 -12.10
C ALA A 90 11.07 -13.55 -11.39
N GLN A 91 11.75 -12.64 -12.09
CA GLN A 91 12.14 -11.38 -11.49
C GLN A 91 10.92 -10.53 -11.14
N PHE A 92 9.98 -10.44 -12.08
CA PHE A 92 8.72 -9.73 -11.84
C PHE A 92 7.99 -10.32 -10.64
N GLU A 93 7.87 -11.66 -10.61
CA GLU A 93 7.15 -12.33 -9.53
C GLU A 93 7.78 -12.06 -8.17
N ALA A 94 9.11 -12.09 -8.12
CA ALA A 94 9.81 -11.84 -6.86
C ALA A 94 9.52 -10.43 -6.34
N LEU A 95 9.55 -9.45 -7.23
CA LEU A 95 9.26 -8.08 -6.85
C LEU A 95 7.81 -7.92 -6.40
N LEU A 96 6.90 -8.53 -7.13
CA LEU A 96 5.49 -8.45 -6.79
C LEU A 96 5.22 -9.05 -5.41
N ARG A 97 5.89 -10.15 -5.07
CA ARG A 97 5.75 -10.75 -3.75
C ARG A 97 6.14 -9.80 -2.64
N VAL A 98 7.26 -9.11 -2.82
CA VAL A 98 7.70 -8.14 -1.82
C VAL A 98 6.68 -7.01 -1.70
N ALA A 99 6.17 -6.52 -2.84
CA ALA A 99 5.18 -5.44 -2.82
C ALA A 99 3.88 -5.88 -2.16
N LEU A 100 3.45 -7.11 -2.41
CA LEU A 100 2.24 -7.63 -1.78
C LEU A 100 2.41 -7.76 -0.26
N ASP A 101 3.56 -8.24 0.17
CA ASP A 101 3.84 -8.35 1.59
C ASP A 101 3.87 -6.97 2.25
N LEU A 102 4.51 -6.03 1.58
CA LEU A 102 4.55 -4.66 2.06
C LEU A 102 3.13 -4.08 2.18
N GLY A 103 2.28 -4.35 1.19
CA GLY A 103 0.90 -3.90 1.21
C GLY A 103 0.12 -4.49 2.37
N ARG A 104 0.33 -5.77 2.67
CA ARG A 104 -0.34 -6.39 3.82
C ARG A 104 0.08 -5.74 5.12
N GLN A 105 1.37 -5.48 5.27
CA GLN A 105 1.86 -4.86 6.50
C GLN A 105 1.36 -3.43 6.65
N ALA A 106 1.37 -2.67 5.56
CA ALA A 106 0.88 -1.30 5.60
C ALA A 106 -0.61 -1.25 5.90
N GLY A 107 -1.39 -2.14 5.29
CA GLY A 107 -2.81 -2.23 5.56
C GLY A 107 -3.11 -2.60 6.99
N GLY A 108 -2.34 -3.54 7.54
CA GLY A 108 -2.48 -3.93 8.94
C GLY A 108 -2.17 -2.77 9.87
N TRP A 109 -1.11 -2.04 9.59
CA TRP A 109 -0.73 -0.88 10.38
C TRP A 109 -1.82 0.17 10.34
N ARG A 110 -2.34 0.44 9.15
CA ARG A 110 -3.42 1.41 8.99
C ARG A 110 -4.65 1.01 9.81
N ARG A 111 -5.05 -0.25 9.73
CA ARG A 111 -6.20 -0.72 10.50
C ARG A 111 -5.97 -0.58 11.99
N GLN A 112 -4.77 -0.88 12.45
CA GLN A 112 -4.42 -0.76 13.85
C GLN A 112 -4.53 0.68 14.34
N VAL A 113 -4.03 1.62 13.54
CA VAL A 113 -4.08 3.03 13.91
C VAL A 113 -5.51 3.54 13.92
N LEU A 114 -6.32 3.16 12.92
CA LEU A 114 -7.72 3.56 12.87
C LEU A 114 -8.50 2.99 14.05
N SER A 115 -8.23 1.76 14.41
CA SER A 115 -8.87 1.13 15.56
C SER A 115 -8.51 1.86 16.84
N HIS A 116 -7.25 2.25 16.98
CA HIS A 116 -6.79 2.97 18.14
C HIS A 116 -7.46 4.34 18.27
N LEU A 117 -7.59 5.04 17.17
CA LEU A 117 -8.25 6.34 17.15
C LEU A 117 -9.71 6.23 17.53
N LYS A 118 -10.39 5.19 17.06
CA LYS A 118 -11.78 4.97 17.43
C LYS A 118 -11.92 4.70 18.91
N GLY A 119 -10.98 3.97 19.48
CA GLY A 119 -10.99 3.73 20.92
C GLY A 119 -10.81 4.98 21.73
N GLN A 120 -9.99 5.89 21.25
CA GLN A 120 -9.74 7.13 21.97
C GLN A 120 -10.88 8.13 21.83
N ASN A 121 -11.66 7.99 20.78
CA ASN A 121 -12.71 8.93 20.48
C ASN A 121 -14.00 8.17 20.19
N PRO A 122 -14.57 7.54 21.20
CA PRO A 122 -15.73 6.68 21.00
C PRO A 122 -16.93 7.46 20.48
N GLU A 123 -17.63 6.84 19.56
CA GLU A 123 -18.83 7.41 18.98
C GLU A 123 -19.98 6.51 19.33
N PRO A 124 -20.97 7.01 19.98
CA PRO A 124 -22.09 6.19 20.35
C PRO A 124 -22.97 5.77 19.19
N VAL A 125 -22.91 6.49 18.11
CA VAL A 125 -23.84 6.29 17.03
C VAL A 125 -23.45 5.21 16.03
N PRO A 126 -22.19 5.08 15.68
CA PRO A 126 -21.84 4.30 14.50
C PRO A 126 -22.39 2.90 14.44
N ALA A 127 -22.32 2.16 15.53
CA ALA A 127 -22.76 0.78 15.51
C ALA A 127 -24.24 0.68 15.20
N ARG A 128 -25.04 1.51 15.85
CA ARG A 128 -26.48 1.48 15.63
C ARG A 128 -26.86 1.94 14.25
N GLU A 129 -26.17 2.94 13.76
CA GLU A 129 -26.43 3.44 12.42
C GLU A 129 -26.16 2.37 11.39
N ARG A 130 -25.08 1.66 11.57
CA ARG A 130 -24.74 0.62 10.62
C ARG A 130 -25.76 -0.49 10.63
N ALA A 131 -26.19 -0.89 11.79
CA ALA A 131 -27.19 -1.93 11.89
C ALA A 131 -28.49 -1.47 11.26
N HIS A 132 -28.86 -0.24 11.50
CA HIS A 132 -30.08 0.31 10.94
C HIS A 132 -30.01 0.35 9.42
N THR A 133 -28.90 0.79 8.90
CA THR A 133 -28.73 0.88 7.45
C THR A 133 -28.85 -0.48 6.80
N LEU A 134 -28.22 -1.47 7.37
CA LEU A 134 -28.29 -2.81 6.82
C LEU A 134 -29.69 -3.35 6.83
N SER A 135 -30.38 -3.12 7.93
CA SER A 135 -31.73 -3.59 8.05
C SER A 135 -32.64 -2.97 7.02
N THR A 136 -32.52 -1.68 6.85
CA THR A 136 -33.32 -0.96 5.88
C THR A 136 -33.10 -1.49 4.48
N ARG A 137 -31.86 -1.70 4.15
CA ARG A 137 -31.56 -2.13 2.80
C ARG A 137 -32.07 -3.52 2.51
N SER A 138 -31.98 -4.40 3.48
CA SER A 138 -32.43 -5.75 3.26
C SER A 138 -33.94 -5.79 3.13
N ALA A 139 -34.63 -4.94 3.81
CA ALA A 139 -36.08 -4.90 3.74
C ALA A 139 -36.57 -4.30 2.44
N SER A 140 -35.81 -3.43 1.91
CA SER A 140 -36.20 -2.66 0.77
C SER A 140 -36.57 -3.46 -0.47
N PRO A 141 -35.92 -4.43 -0.77
CA PRO A 141 -36.22 -5.10 -2.01
C PRO A 141 -37.53 -5.70 -2.03
N HIS A 142 -37.80 -5.63 -1.83
CA HIS A 142 -38.59 -6.01 -1.95
C HIS A 142 -39.52 -5.60 -1.99
N GLY A 143 -39.21 -5.40 -1.85
CA GLY A 143 -39.97 -5.08 -1.83
C GLY A 143 -40.62 -4.99 -2.58
N ALA A 144 -40.56 -5.13 -2.86
CA ALA A 144 -41.03 -5.05 -3.38
C ALA A 144 -41.73 -5.38 -3.88
N ASN A 145 -41.80 -5.65 -4.01
CA ASN A 145 -42.27 -5.90 -4.41
C ASN A 145 -42.96 -5.94 -4.65
N ALA A 146 -43.04 -5.84 -4.64
CA ALA A 146 -43.67 -5.90 -4.77
C ALA A 146 -44.15 -5.49 -5.08
#